data_871cbc08ba54a81cae35c741075c411e
#
_entry.id   871cbc08ba54a81cae35c741075c411e
#
_cell.length_a   1.000
_cell.length_b   1.000
_cell.length_c   1.000
_cell.angle_alpha   90.00
_cell.angle_beta   90.00
_cell.angle_gamma   90.00
#
_symmetry.space_group_name_H-M   'P 1'
#
loop_
_entity.id
_entity.type
_entity.pdbx_description
1 polymer ?
#
loop_
_entity_poly.entity_id
_entity_poly.type
_entity_poly.pdbx_seq_one_letter_code
_entity_poly.pdbx_strand_id
1 'polypeptide(L)'
;KIYALNDLNTPQDIAVSYEIFDFVSSTKEAKEKQITIDKVKNECVFYLDVKELSKTYDLKRTGIAVRLIKNGEVLQQKTVLFDKEKKLSLPKAKLKTKIEIGENELKITVKSDAFARLVKLESSKSVLPFSDNFFDLLPNESKTVTIQKDESMTLRELAESISVYSLSDVKFSRDKLDTLLKQAKVFLSPVNISNAIYHGKIAKDVKLSV
;
A
#
# COMPACT_ATOMS: atom_id res chain seq x y z
N LYS A 1 -2.73 17.77 -1.10
CA LYS A 1 -1.53 18.04 -1.91
C LYS A 1 -0.66 16.78 -1.98
N ILE A 2 -0.03 16.56 -3.10
CA ILE A 2 0.92 15.46 -3.33
C ILE A 2 2.30 16.10 -3.53
N TYR A 3 3.25 15.70 -2.70
CA TYR A 3 4.62 16.19 -2.75
C TYR A 3 5.57 15.06 -3.15
N ALA A 4 6.55 15.38 -3.99
CA ALA A 4 7.73 14.56 -4.20
C ALA A 4 8.90 15.17 -3.42
N LEU A 5 9.68 14.30 -2.77
CA LEU A 5 10.88 14.67 -2.01
C LEU A 5 12.08 13.97 -2.63
N ASN A 6 13.16 14.72 -2.81
CA ASN A 6 14.45 14.20 -3.19
C ASN A 6 15.45 14.51 -2.06
N ASP A 7 15.84 13.49 -1.32
CA ASP A 7 16.84 13.60 -0.24
C ASP A 7 18.27 13.28 -0.74
N LEU A 8 18.41 12.96 -2.04
CA LEU A 8 19.70 12.67 -2.65
C LEU A 8 20.45 13.96 -3.03
N ASN A 9 21.77 13.87 -3.12
CA ASN A 9 22.63 14.98 -3.52
C ASN A 9 22.68 15.23 -5.04
N THR A 10 21.82 14.57 -5.81
CA THR A 10 21.73 14.72 -7.27
C THR A 10 20.29 14.96 -7.69
N PRO A 11 20.02 15.73 -8.74
CA PRO A 11 18.70 15.85 -9.33
C PRO A 11 18.17 14.48 -9.77
N GLN A 12 16.86 14.29 -9.70
CA GLN A 12 16.19 13.05 -10.07
C GLN A 12 15.08 13.30 -11.08
N ASP A 13 15.12 12.57 -12.20
CA ASP A 13 14.02 12.50 -13.16
C ASP A 13 13.07 11.40 -12.75
N ILE A 14 11.83 11.77 -12.45
CA ILE A 14 10.79 10.89 -11.92
C ILE A 14 9.44 11.22 -12.55
N ALA A 15 8.55 10.25 -12.52
CA ALA A 15 7.12 10.49 -12.71
C ALA A 15 6.39 10.37 -11.38
N VAL A 16 5.45 11.25 -11.16
CA VAL A 16 4.48 11.13 -10.06
C VAL A 16 3.11 10.96 -10.68
N SER A 17 2.40 9.91 -10.29
CA SER A 17 1.03 9.70 -10.72
C SER A 17 0.07 9.62 -9.54
N TYR A 18 -1.17 10.00 -9.78
CA TYR A 18 -2.26 9.62 -8.89
C TYR A 18 -3.40 8.99 -9.66
N GLU A 19 -4.14 8.15 -8.97
CA GLU A 19 -5.29 7.42 -9.47
C GLU A 19 -6.41 7.49 -8.43
N ILE A 20 -7.57 8.04 -8.82
CA ILE A 20 -8.79 8.00 -8.01
C ILE A 20 -9.51 6.70 -8.34
N PHE A 21 -9.72 5.84 -7.35
CA PHE A 21 -10.33 4.54 -7.53
C PHE A 21 -11.51 4.31 -6.59
N ASP A 22 -12.51 3.59 -7.06
CA ASP A 22 -13.57 3.04 -6.23
C ASP A 22 -13.08 1.72 -5.60
N PHE A 23 -13.51 1.40 -4.39
CA PHE A 23 -13.04 0.20 -3.68
C PHE A 23 -13.43 -1.13 -4.32
N VAL A 24 -14.41 -1.15 -5.21
CA VAL A 24 -14.90 -2.38 -5.86
C VAL A 24 -14.65 -2.37 -7.36
N SER A 25 -14.68 -1.20 -7.98
CA SER A 25 -14.55 -1.05 -9.43
C SER A 25 -13.21 -0.44 -9.84
N SER A 26 -12.99 -0.37 -11.15
CA SER A 26 -11.77 0.19 -11.73
C SER A 26 -11.60 1.69 -11.44
N THR A 27 -10.43 2.18 -11.80
CA THR A 27 -10.02 3.60 -11.81
C THR A 27 -11.07 4.51 -12.40
N LYS A 28 -11.33 5.62 -11.73
CA LYS A 28 -12.26 6.68 -12.18
C LYS A 28 -11.53 7.80 -12.90
N GLU A 29 -10.36 8.17 -12.40
CA GLU A 29 -9.50 9.22 -12.95
C GLU A 29 -8.06 8.91 -12.62
N ALA A 30 -7.15 9.14 -13.56
CA ALA A 30 -5.71 9.04 -13.34
C ALA A 30 -4.98 10.20 -14.01
N LYS A 31 -3.94 10.70 -13.36
CA LYS A 31 -3.02 11.70 -13.93
C LYS A 31 -1.58 11.35 -13.58
N GLU A 32 -0.69 11.65 -14.51
CA GLU A 32 0.75 11.49 -14.34
C GLU A 32 1.46 12.77 -14.76
N LYS A 33 2.55 13.10 -14.10
CA LYS A 33 3.42 14.22 -14.41
C LYS A 33 4.87 13.79 -14.29
N GLN A 34 5.64 14.03 -15.35
CA GLN A 34 7.10 13.92 -15.34
C GLN A 34 7.68 15.19 -14.76
N ILE A 35 8.63 15.05 -13.84
CA ILE A 35 9.33 16.17 -13.21
C ILE A 35 10.80 15.83 -13.02
N THR A 36 11.65 16.86 -13.06
CA THR A 36 13.01 16.80 -12.52
C THR A 36 12.99 17.50 -11.17
N ILE A 37 13.27 16.77 -10.10
CA ILE A 37 13.36 17.36 -8.76
C ILE A 37 14.82 17.53 -8.35
N ASP A 38 15.20 18.78 -8.03
CA ASP A 38 16.55 19.12 -7.62
C ASP A 38 16.98 18.37 -6.34
N LYS A 39 18.30 18.37 -6.12
CA LYS A 39 18.89 17.81 -4.89
C LYS A 39 18.32 18.44 -3.64
N VAL A 40 18.07 17.61 -2.62
CA VAL A 40 17.62 18.04 -1.28
C VAL A 40 16.42 18.99 -1.36
N LYS A 41 15.43 18.63 -2.19
CA LYS A 41 14.25 19.49 -2.45
C LYS A 41 12.95 18.71 -2.26
N ASN A 42 11.93 19.47 -1.92
CA ASN A 42 10.57 19.00 -1.91
C ASN A 42 9.70 19.85 -2.86
N GLU A 43 8.86 19.22 -3.66
CA GLU A 43 8.03 19.90 -4.65
C GLU A 43 6.57 19.41 -4.58
N CYS A 44 5.64 20.36 -4.62
CA CYS A 44 4.21 20.04 -4.72
C CYS A 44 3.87 19.73 -6.19
N VAL A 45 3.60 18.46 -6.49
CA VAL A 45 3.35 18.00 -7.87
C VAL A 45 1.89 18.13 -8.25
N PHE A 46 0.97 17.80 -7.31
CA PHE A 46 -0.47 17.89 -7.53
C PHE A 46 -1.19 18.53 -6.35
N TYR A 47 -2.25 19.25 -6.69
CA TYR A 47 -3.24 19.75 -5.75
C TYR A 47 -4.62 19.14 -6.08
N LEU A 48 -5.25 18.55 -5.09
CA LEU A 48 -6.58 17.99 -5.19
C LEU A 48 -7.47 18.64 -4.12
N ASP A 49 -8.58 19.23 -4.53
CA ASP A 49 -9.56 19.79 -3.60
C ASP A 49 -10.56 18.71 -3.20
N VAL A 50 -10.54 18.35 -1.93
CA VAL A 50 -11.42 17.30 -1.39
C VAL A 50 -12.89 17.71 -1.46
N LYS A 51 -13.21 19.00 -1.37
CA LYS A 51 -14.60 19.47 -1.50
C LYS A 51 -15.11 19.26 -2.93
N GLU A 52 -14.28 19.53 -3.93
CA GLU A 52 -14.62 19.25 -5.33
C GLU A 52 -14.74 17.74 -5.58
N LEU A 53 -13.80 16.95 -5.07
CA LEU A 53 -13.89 15.49 -5.16
C LEU A 53 -15.17 14.93 -4.55
N SER A 54 -15.63 15.49 -3.42
CA SER A 54 -16.85 15.05 -2.74
C SER A 54 -18.15 15.33 -3.51
N LYS A 55 -18.12 16.22 -4.51
CA LYS A 55 -19.24 16.46 -5.40
C LYS A 55 -19.41 15.36 -6.46
N THR A 56 -18.30 14.71 -6.81
CA THR A 56 -18.26 13.71 -7.90
C THR A 56 -18.17 12.28 -7.38
N TYR A 57 -17.51 12.07 -6.24
CA TYR A 57 -17.19 10.75 -5.71
C TYR A 57 -17.77 10.54 -4.31
N ASP A 58 -18.26 9.33 -4.04
CA ASP A 58 -18.55 8.90 -2.67
C ASP A 58 -17.24 8.60 -1.92
N LEU A 59 -16.82 9.54 -1.09
CA LEU A 59 -15.55 9.44 -0.35
C LEU A 59 -15.51 8.30 0.66
N LYS A 60 -16.65 7.66 0.99
CA LYS A 60 -16.67 6.47 1.86
C LYS A 60 -16.23 5.19 1.15
N ARG A 61 -16.23 5.19 -0.17
CA ARG A 61 -15.85 4.05 -0.99
C ARG A 61 -14.84 4.39 -2.08
N THR A 62 -14.19 5.54 -1.96
CA THR A 62 -13.19 6.03 -2.90
C THR A 62 -11.87 6.25 -2.17
N GLY A 63 -10.78 5.92 -2.83
CA GLY A 63 -9.42 6.20 -2.40
C GLY A 63 -8.60 6.87 -3.51
N ILE A 64 -7.42 7.34 -3.15
CA ILE A 64 -6.42 7.85 -4.08
C ILE A 64 -5.16 7.00 -3.91
N ALA A 65 -4.72 6.36 -4.98
CA ALA A 65 -3.39 5.75 -5.04
C ALA A 65 -2.42 6.77 -5.64
N VAL A 66 -1.28 6.96 -5.01
CA VAL A 66 -0.21 7.85 -5.46
C VAL A 66 1.03 7.01 -5.68
N ARG A 67 1.64 7.14 -6.86
CA ARG A 67 2.84 6.38 -7.25
C ARG A 67 3.99 7.30 -7.57
N LEU A 68 5.17 6.90 -7.14
CA LEU A 68 6.45 7.43 -7.59
C LEU A 68 7.04 6.42 -8.57
N ILE A 69 7.36 6.88 -9.77
CA ILE A 69 7.82 6.05 -10.87
C ILE A 69 9.18 6.56 -11.35
N LYS A 70 10.12 5.67 -11.55
CA LYS A 70 11.43 5.97 -12.13
C LYS A 70 11.81 4.88 -13.13
N ASN A 71 12.24 5.28 -14.31
CA ASN A 71 12.59 4.37 -15.40
C ASN A 71 11.49 3.35 -15.74
N GLY A 72 10.23 3.73 -15.59
CA GLY A 72 9.07 2.85 -15.83
C GLY A 72 8.71 1.91 -14.67
N GLU A 73 9.50 1.90 -13.59
CA GLU A 73 9.24 1.10 -12.40
C GLU A 73 8.57 1.91 -11.29
N VAL A 74 7.56 1.33 -10.64
CA VAL A 74 6.92 1.92 -9.46
C VAL A 74 7.83 1.69 -8.25
N LEU A 75 8.53 2.74 -7.83
CA LEU A 75 9.40 2.69 -6.64
C LEU A 75 8.59 2.72 -5.35
N GLN A 76 7.48 3.46 -5.35
CA GLN A 76 6.65 3.63 -4.16
C GLN A 76 5.18 3.80 -4.56
N GLN A 77 4.30 3.17 -3.78
CA GLN A 77 2.85 3.41 -3.87
C GLN A 77 2.32 3.73 -2.48
N LYS A 78 1.48 4.74 -2.39
CA LYS A 78 0.74 5.11 -1.16
C LYS A 78 -0.73 5.24 -1.46
N THR A 79 -1.56 4.75 -0.54
CA THR A 79 -3.01 4.91 -0.62
C THR A 79 -3.49 5.95 0.38
N VAL A 80 -4.29 6.88 -0.07
CA VAL A 80 -4.94 7.91 0.75
C VAL A 80 -6.42 7.60 0.83
N LEU A 81 -6.92 7.50 2.04
CA LEU A 81 -8.33 7.31 2.36
C LEU A 81 -8.88 8.59 3.00
N PHE A 82 -10.15 8.87 2.80
CA PHE A 82 -10.76 10.14 3.22
C PHE A 82 -11.32 10.14 4.64
N ASP A 83 -11.42 8.97 5.29
CA ASP A 83 -11.82 8.83 6.69
C ASP A 83 -11.09 7.63 7.31
N LYS A 84 -11.37 7.36 8.59
CA LYS A 84 -10.88 6.17 9.30
C LYS A 84 -11.52 4.92 8.71
N GLU A 85 -10.78 3.81 8.67
CA GLU A 85 -11.21 2.55 8.07
C GLU A 85 -12.61 2.10 8.55
N LYS A 86 -12.90 2.27 9.84
CA LYS A 86 -14.20 1.90 10.45
C LYS A 86 -15.40 2.71 9.93
N LYS A 87 -15.15 3.85 9.27
CA LYS A 87 -16.20 4.70 8.70
C LYS A 87 -16.30 4.56 7.18
N LEU A 88 -15.39 3.83 6.57
CA LEU A 88 -15.35 3.56 5.14
C LEU A 88 -16.16 2.30 4.82
N SER A 89 -16.71 2.27 3.63
CA SER A 89 -17.40 1.11 3.06
C SER A 89 -16.41 0.16 2.40
N LEU A 90 -15.43 -0.32 3.18
CA LEU A 90 -14.40 -1.25 2.68
C LEU A 90 -15.06 -2.57 2.24
N PRO A 91 -14.75 -3.08 1.03
CA PRO A 91 -15.28 -4.36 0.57
C PRO A 91 -14.61 -5.53 1.31
N LYS A 92 -15.28 -6.67 1.31
CA LYS A 92 -14.62 -7.93 1.65
C LYS A 92 -13.92 -8.46 0.39
N ALA A 93 -12.67 -8.01 0.20
CA ALA A 93 -11.85 -8.42 -0.93
C ALA A 93 -11.52 -9.91 -0.87
N LYS A 94 -11.55 -10.58 -2.03
CA LYS A 94 -11.10 -11.97 -2.18
C LYS A 94 -9.65 -11.98 -2.65
N LEU A 95 -8.77 -12.46 -1.79
CA LEU A 95 -7.36 -12.62 -2.09
C LEU A 95 -7.11 -13.97 -2.77
N LYS A 96 -6.43 -13.96 -3.91
CA LYS A 96 -5.91 -15.16 -4.58
C LYS A 96 -4.40 -15.16 -4.44
N THR A 97 -3.85 -16.27 -3.98
CA THR A 97 -2.42 -16.43 -3.74
C THR A 97 -1.85 -17.47 -4.68
N LYS A 98 -0.72 -17.17 -5.32
CA LYS A 98 0.11 -18.09 -6.08
C LYS A 98 1.48 -18.14 -5.42
N ILE A 99 1.98 -19.32 -5.09
CA ILE A 99 3.31 -19.53 -4.50
C ILE A 99 4.16 -20.27 -5.52
N GLU A 100 5.34 -19.72 -5.79
CA GLU A 100 6.36 -20.32 -6.64
C GLU A 100 7.59 -20.63 -5.77
N ILE A 101 8.07 -21.85 -5.86
CA ILE A 101 9.23 -22.34 -5.12
C ILE A 101 10.47 -22.11 -5.98
N GLY A 102 11.37 -21.22 -5.52
CA GLY A 102 12.69 -20.99 -6.12
C GLY A 102 13.75 -21.93 -5.53
N GLU A 103 15.01 -21.59 -5.70
CA GLU A 103 16.12 -22.38 -5.14
C GLU A 103 16.26 -22.17 -3.62
N ASN A 104 16.22 -20.92 -3.17
CA ASN A 104 16.41 -20.53 -1.77
C ASN A 104 15.33 -19.59 -1.23
N GLU A 105 14.29 -19.34 -2.00
CA GLU A 105 13.20 -18.43 -1.62
C GLU A 105 11.84 -18.89 -2.15
N LEU A 106 10.78 -18.41 -1.53
CA LEU A 106 9.43 -18.45 -2.10
C LEU A 106 9.08 -17.10 -2.70
N LYS A 107 8.44 -17.12 -3.86
CA LYS A 107 7.76 -15.96 -4.46
C LYS A 107 6.27 -16.12 -4.29
N ILE A 108 5.67 -15.19 -3.56
CA ILE A 108 4.24 -15.21 -3.25
C ILE A 108 3.58 -14.06 -3.96
N THR A 109 2.78 -14.36 -4.98
CA THR A 109 1.98 -13.37 -5.69
C THR A 109 0.57 -13.36 -5.13
N VAL A 110 0.16 -12.22 -4.58
CA VAL A 110 -1.18 -11.99 -4.04
C VAL A 110 -1.94 -11.08 -4.99
N LYS A 111 -3.13 -11.50 -5.43
CA LYS A 111 -4.04 -10.72 -6.27
C LYS A 111 -5.35 -10.49 -5.53
N SER A 112 -5.91 -9.28 -5.64
CA SER A 112 -7.21 -8.93 -5.07
C SER A 112 -8.25 -8.65 -6.15
N ASP A 113 -9.53 -9.00 -5.92
CA ASP A 113 -10.64 -8.65 -6.81
C ASP A 113 -11.23 -7.25 -6.51
N ALA A 114 -10.96 -6.72 -5.32
CA ALA A 114 -11.42 -5.41 -4.85
C ALA A 114 -10.31 -4.76 -4.03
N PHE A 115 -10.50 -3.53 -3.56
CA PHE A 115 -9.53 -2.86 -2.69
C PHE A 115 -9.31 -3.66 -1.41
N ALA A 116 -8.09 -4.16 -1.25
CA ALA A 116 -7.65 -4.86 -0.05
C ALA A 116 -6.70 -3.98 0.75
N ARG A 117 -7.14 -3.58 1.94
CA ARG A 117 -6.38 -2.73 2.87
C ARG A 117 -5.50 -3.59 3.77
N LEU A 118 -4.23 -3.17 3.96
CA LEU A 118 -3.27 -3.80 4.88
C LEU A 118 -3.18 -5.33 4.68
N VAL A 119 -2.89 -5.75 3.45
CA VAL A 119 -2.63 -7.16 3.16
C VAL A 119 -1.42 -7.61 3.98
N LYS A 120 -1.65 -8.61 4.82
CA LYS A 120 -0.62 -9.21 5.69
C LYS A 120 -0.34 -10.63 5.23
N LEU A 121 0.95 -10.94 5.14
CA LEU A 121 1.46 -12.29 5.02
C LEU A 121 2.10 -12.70 6.34
N GLU A 122 1.90 -13.93 6.75
CA GLU A 122 2.57 -14.51 7.90
C GLU A 122 2.86 -15.99 7.66
N SER A 123 3.91 -16.49 8.30
CA SER A 123 4.22 -17.91 8.39
C SER A 123 3.96 -18.37 9.82
N SER A 124 3.33 -19.54 9.98
CA SER A 124 3.19 -20.17 11.29
C SER A 124 4.45 -20.92 11.75
N LYS A 125 5.45 -21.06 10.87
CA LYS A 125 6.66 -21.85 11.11
C LYS A 125 7.96 -21.06 11.04
N SER A 126 8.00 -19.91 10.30
CA SER A 126 9.19 -19.10 10.16
C SER A 126 8.99 -17.71 10.73
N VAL A 127 10.04 -17.16 11.33
CA VAL A 127 10.12 -15.78 11.84
C VAL A 127 10.84 -14.84 10.86
N LEU A 128 11.32 -15.36 9.73
CA LEU A 128 12.01 -14.55 8.73
C LEU A 128 11.05 -13.51 8.11
N PRO A 129 11.53 -12.32 7.83
CA PRO A 129 10.70 -11.27 7.25
C PRO A 129 10.38 -11.55 5.78
N PHE A 130 9.18 -11.18 5.37
CA PHE A 130 8.85 -11.03 3.96
C PHE A 130 9.51 -9.77 3.40
N SER A 131 9.80 -9.76 2.09
CA SER A 131 10.37 -8.57 1.41
C SER A 131 9.48 -7.33 1.51
N ASP A 132 8.16 -7.52 1.66
CA ASP A 132 7.18 -6.49 1.97
C ASP A 132 5.98 -7.09 2.71
N ASN A 133 5.28 -6.25 3.49
CA ASN A 133 4.11 -6.66 4.26
C ASN A 133 3.23 -5.45 4.59
N PHE A 134 1.95 -5.68 4.94
CA PHE A 134 0.98 -4.64 5.26
C PHE A 134 0.74 -3.63 4.12
N PHE A 135 0.79 -4.10 2.88
CA PHE A 135 0.54 -3.29 1.69
C PHE A 135 -0.95 -3.26 1.30
N ASP A 136 -1.31 -2.26 0.50
CA ASP A 136 -2.64 -2.18 -0.10
C ASP A 136 -2.61 -2.76 -1.51
N LEU A 137 -3.72 -3.38 -1.93
CA LEU A 137 -3.97 -3.78 -3.32
C LEU A 137 -5.21 -3.07 -3.83
N LEU A 138 -5.10 -2.41 -4.98
CA LEU A 138 -6.23 -1.87 -5.70
C LEU A 138 -7.06 -2.99 -6.33
N PRO A 139 -8.30 -2.70 -6.78
CA PRO A 139 -9.10 -3.70 -7.51
C PRO A 139 -8.35 -4.29 -8.70
N ASN A 140 -8.26 -5.62 -8.75
CA ASN A 140 -7.55 -6.42 -9.76
C ASN A 140 -6.02 -6.28 -9.76
N GLU A 141 -5.44 -5.54 -8.84
CA GLU A 141 -3.99 -5.44 -8.67
C GLU A 141 -3.41 -6.71 -8.06
N SER A 142 -2.16 -6.98 -8.39
CA SER A 142 -1.36 -8.04 -7.79
C SER A 142 0.00 -7.54 -7.36
N LYS A 143 0.52 -8.13 -6.28
CA LYS A 143 1.87 -7.86 -5.79
C LYS A 143 2.58 -9.16 -5.47
N THR A 144 3.86 -9.22 -5.84
CA THR A 144 4.73 -10.35 -5.52
C THR A 144 5.66 -9.94 -4.37
N VAL A 145 5.73 -10.77 -3.36
CA VAL A 145 6.66 -10.65 -2.24
C VAL A 145 7.47 -11.94 -2.12
N THR A 146 8.64 -11.85 -1.53
CA THR A 146 9.53 -13.00 -1.31
C THR A 146 9.76 -13.23 0.17
N ILE A 147 10.08 -14.49 0.52
CA ILE A 147 10.60 -14.88 1.82
C ILE A 147 11.73 -15.88 1.60
N GLN A 148 12.85 -15.68 2.28
CA GLN A 148 14.00 -16.56 2.19
C GLN A 148 13.72 -17.89 2.89
N LYS A 149 14.40 -18.94 2.46
CA LYS A 149 14.37 -20.24 3.10
C LYS A 149 14.98 -20.13 4.51
N ASP A 150 14.28 -20.69 5.47
CA ASP A 150 14.82 -20.96 6.80
C ASP A 150 15.60 -22.29 6.76
N GLU A 151 16.79 -22.35 7.34
CA GLU A 151 17.64 -23.56 7.36
C GLU A 151 16.98 -24.73 8.07
N SER A 152 16.05 -24.44 8.99
CA SER A 152 15.35 -25.45 9.81
C SER A 152 14.25 -26.19 9.07
N MET A 153 13.86 -25.79 7.86
CA MET A 153 12.72 -26.35 7.12
C MET A 153 12.92 -26.38 5.62
N THR A 154 12.11 -27.16 4.93
CA THR A 154 12.06 -27.19 3.46
C THR A 154 11.21 -26.01 2.93
N LEU A 155 11.47 -25.59 1.69
CA LEU A 155 10.64 -24.58 1.02
C LEU A 155 9.18 -25.01 0.90
N ARG A 156 8.90 -26.30 0.80
CA ARG A 156 7.55 -26.84 0.75
C ARG A 156 6.83 -26.65 2.09
N GLU A 157 7.47 -26.99 3.20
CA GLU A 157 6.91 -26.77 4.54
C GLU A 157 6.69 -25.30 4.83
N LEU A 158 7.61 -24.44 4.37
CA LEU A 158 7.45 -22.99 4.45
C LEU A 158 6.23 -22.54 3.64
N ALA A 159 6.08 -23.00 2.38
CA ALA A 159 4.94 -22.67 1.52
C ALA A 159 3.59 -23.06 2.15
N GLU A 160 3.51 -24.26 2.75
CA GLU A 160 2.31 -24.76 3.42
C GLU A 160 1.97 -23.99 4.71
N SER A 161 2.94 -23.27 5.28
CA SER A 161 2.78 -22.47 6.49
C SER A 161 2.29 -21.03 6.25
N ILE A 162 2.26 -20.57 4.99
CA ILE A 162 1.94 -19.19 4.63
C ILE A 162 0.44 -18.96 4.73
N SER A 163 0.09 -17.88 5.42
CA SER A 163 -1.27 -17.34 5.50
C SER A 163 -1.29 -15.91 4.96
N VAL A 164 -2.33 -15.56 4.19
CA VAL A 164 -2.52 -14.23 3.60
C VAL A 164 -3.92 -13.75 3.94
N TYR A 165 -4.02 -12.55 4.50
CA TYR A 165 -5.29 -11.93 4.83
C TYR A 165 -5.19 -10.40 4.77
N SER A 166 -6.32 -9.73 4.70
CA SER A 166 -6.45 -8.29 4.68
C SER A 166 -7.18 -7.78 5.93
N LEU A 167 -7.25 -6.47 6.10
CA LEU A 167 -8.00 -5.85 7.19
C LEU A 167 -9.47 -6.32 7.21
N SER A 168 -10.08 -6.58 6.05
CA SER A 168 -11.48 -7.03 5.96
C SER A 168 -11.73 -8.45 6.47
N ASP A 169 -10.67 -9.27 6.60
CA ASP A 169 -10.75 -10.64 7.11
C ASP A 169 -10.66 -10.70 8.64
N VAL A 170 -10.19 -9.61 9.24
CA VAL A 170 -10.11 -9.51 10.71
C VAL A 170 -11.52 -9.27 11.25
N LYS A 171 -12.09 -10.26 11.94
CA LYS A 171 -13.34 -10.05 12.70
C LYS A 171 -13.10 -8.92 13.69
N PHE A 172 -13.85 -7.83 13.54
CA PHE A 172 -13.76 -6.64 14.37
C PHE A 172 -14.03 -6.93 15.85
N SER A 173 -13.05 -7.45 16.57
CA SER A 173 -12.90 -7.11 17.96
C SER A 173 -12.01 -5.87 18.00
N ARG A 174 -12.41 -4.87 18.79
CA ARG A 174 -11.69 -3.59 18.91
C ARG A 174 -10.20 -3.80 19.19
N ASP A 175 -9.87 -4.77 20.03
CA ASP A 175 -8.50 -5.11 20.41
C ASP A 175 -7.66 -5.72 19.28
N LYS A 176 -8.26 -6.54 18.42
CA LYS A 176 -7.55 -7.14 17.26
C LYS A 176 -7.24 -6.09 16.18
N LEU A 177 -8.17 -5.17 15.93
CA LEU A 177 -7.95 -4.07 14.99
C LEU A 177 -6.83 -3.15 15.49
N ASP A 178 -6.87 -2.76 16.77
CA ASP A 178 -5.84 -1.90 17.35
C ASP A 178 -4.46 -2.59 17.36
N THR A 179 -4.42 -3.89 17.58
CA THR A 179 -3.19 -4.69 17.50
C THR A 179 -2.64 -4.74 16.07
N LEU A 180 -3.48 -5.00 15.07
CA LEU A 180 -3.08 -5.03 13.66
C LEU A 180 -2.56 -3.65 13.21
N LEU A 181 -3.25 -2.58 13.56
CA LEU A 181 -2.84 -1.21 13.24
C LEU A 181 -1.52 -0.82 13.94
N LYS A 182 -1.27 -1.29 15.17
CA LYS A 182 0.01 -1.10 15.85
C LYS A 182 1.14 -1.85 15.16
N GLN A 183 0.92 -3.10 14.78
CA GLN A 183 1.90 -3.91 14.02
C GLN A 183 2.23 -3.27 12.67
N ALA A 184 1.21 -2.82 11.92
CA ALA A 184 1.41 -2.13 10.67
C ALA A 184 2.23 -0.83 10.85
N LYS A 185 2.00 -0.06 11.90
CA LYS A 185 2.77 1.15 12.20
C LYS A 185 4.25 0.86 12.46
N VAL A 186 4.56 -0.20 13.20
CA VAL A 186 5.96 -0.59 13.45
C VAL A 186 6.65 -1.00 12.16
N PHE A 187 5.97 -1.78 11.31
CA PHE A 187 6.52 -2.25 10.05
C PHE A 187 6.71 -1.12 9.02
N LEU A 188 5.77 -0.18 8.96
CA LEU A 188 5.79 0.97 8.03
C LEU A 188 6.57 2.19 8.60
N SER A 189 7.12 2.08 9.79
CA SER A 189 7.77 3.18 10.52
C SER A 189 8.99 3.81 9.84
N PRO A 190 9.79 3.14 8.99
CA PRO A 190 10.84 3.81 8.23
C PRO A 190 10.30 4.72 7.11
N VAL A 191 9.07 4.50 6.68
CA VAL A 191 8.41 5.32 5.66
C VAL A 191 7.47 6.27 6.40
N ASN A 192 7.78 7.57 6.45
CA ASN A 192 6.97 8.61 7.08
C ASN A 192 5.49 8.57 6.67
N ILE A 193 4.73 7.59 7.18
CA ILE A 193 3.26 7.60 7.20
C ILE A 193 2.84 8.40 8.44
N SER A 194 3.52 9.49 8.72
CA SER A 194 3.15 10.37 9.79
C SER A 194 1.94 11.19 9.37
N ASN A 195 0.87 11.06 10.12
CA ASN A 195 -0.27 11.94 10.26
C ASN A 195 -1.47 11.80 9.33
N ALA A 196 -1.55 10.88 8.37
CA ALA A 196 -2.76 10.74 7.57
C ALA A 196 -3.94 10.09 8.33
N ILE A 197 -3.69 9.34 9.40
CA ILE A 197 -4.71 8.46 10.01
C ILE A 197 -5.19 8.96 11.38
N TYR A 198 -4.52 9.89 12.07
CA TYR A 198 -4.62 9.96 13.54
C TYR A 198 -5.66 10.90 14.15
N HIS A 199 -6.22 11.89 13.46
CA HIS A 199 -7.06 12.90 14.15
C HIS A 199 -8.39 13.25 13.51
N GLY A 200 -8.98 12.37 12.70
CA GLY A 200 -10.29 12.67 12.10
C GLY A 200 -10.27 13.86 11.12
N LYS A 201 -9.09 14.36 10.78
CA LYS A 201 -8.88 15.32 9.70
C LYS A 201 -8.49 14.54 8.46
N ILE A 202 -9.06 14.91 7.33
CA ILE A 202 -8.69 14.40 6.00
C ILE A 202 -7.21 14.65 5.81
N ALA A 203 -6.46 13.63 5.40
CA ALA A 203 -5.04 13.76 5.11
C ALA A 203 -4.82 14.93 4.16
N LYS A 204 -4.05 15.92 4.60
CA LYS A 204 -3.82 17.13 3.80
C LYS A 204 -2.69 16.95 2.81
N ASP A 205 -1.71 16.11 3.13
CA ASP A 205 -0.48 15.98 2.36
C ASP A 205 -0.05 14.53 2.25
N VAL A 206 0.34 14.10 1.06
CA VAL A 206 1.00 12.82 0.78
C VAL A 206 2.42 13.12 0.34
N LYS A 207 3.39 12.50 0.99
CA LYS A 207 4.81 12.65 0.67
C LYS A 207 5.38 11.34 0.14
N LEU A 208 6.09 11.42 -0.98
CA LEU A 208 6.81 10.33 -1.62
C LEU A 208 8.29 10.69 -1.62
N SER A 209 9.15 9.76 -1.21
CA SER A 209 10.61 9.95 -1.17
C SER A 209 11.29 9.10 -2.25
N VAL A 210 12.34 9.64 -2.85
CA VAL A 210 13.23 8.98 -3.81
C VAL A 210 14.46 8.47 -3.08
#